data_d007182a6b0f8b6a2c14761170db98c9
#
_entry.id   d007182a6b0f8b6a2c14761170db98c9
#
_cell.length_a   1.000
_cell.length_b   1.000
_cell.length_c   1.000
_cell.angle_alpha   90.00
_cell.angle_beta   90.00
_cell.angle_gamma   90.00
#
_symmetry.space_group_name_H-M   'P 1'
#
loop_
_entity.id
_entity.type
_entity.pdbx_description
1 polymer ?
#
loop_
_entity_poly.entity_id
_entity_poly.type
_entity_poly.pdbx_seq_one_letter_code
_entity_poly.pdbx_strand_id
1 'polypeptide(L)'
;MVYILGNLIVDFLLYIEEFPVEARALQGVSHVAIGPGGACNVAIMASRFGLPVSSLGEVGDDYFAQIVLSGLKREGIQTGQVIMNKRGSTPVAGVLVDPQSEPGYLGYPGQQALHELPQDWRESLRNGQALFVDGWIEYEERVVVILDALITAKEGGAKTFFDPGPGNPRQDNAWHCDAAALSTVVLLTETELAHLTGEADRDKAARMLLDNGSSLVVVKRGPDGVMLYTAETMLDVPGLPLKAKDATGAGDSLAGAVIYGMLNDLSLEALGTLANATGNAKVLKIGTGHQVPKTSEIRAVLEQFDLKVTGWY
;
A
#
# COMPACT_ATOMS: atom_id res chain seq x y z
N MET A 1 1.48 9.66 -15.75
CA MET A 1 2.14 9.71 -14.43
C MET A 1 1.23 9.02 -13.43
N VAL A 2 1.79 8.20 -12.57
CA VAL A 2 1.11 7.60 -11.40
C VAL A 2 1.49 8.43 -10.18
N TYR A 3 0.49 8.90 -9.44
CA TYR A 3 0.68 9.62 -8.19
C TYR A 3 0.39 8.71 -7.01
N ILE A 4 1.28 8.75 -6.02
CA ILE A 4 1.13 8.01 -4.77
C ILE A 4 1.04 9.03 -3.64
N LEU A 5 -0.15 9.15 -3.06
CA LEU A 5 -0.45 10.03 -1.92
C LEU A 5 -0.66 9.16 -0.68
N GLY A 6 0.19 9.29 0.30
CA GLY A 6 0.07 8.52 1.52
C GLY A 6 1.13 8.86 2.54
N ASN A 7 1.25 7.99 3.54
CA ASN A 7 2.23 8.16 4.60
C ASN A 7 3.64 7.87 4.08
N LEU A 8 4.45 8.94 4.00
CA LEU A 8 5.87 8.86 3.69
C LEU A 8 6.65 8.65 4.99
N ILE A 9 6.73 7.40 5.42
CA ILE A 9 7.27 7.03 6.73
C ILE A 9 8.63 6.34 6.62
N VAL A 10 9.33 6.29 7.75
CA VAL A 10 10.44 5.36 7.93
C VAL A 10 9.94 4.16 8.72
N ASP A 11 10.11 2.98 8.16
CA ASP A 11 9.95 1.71 8.87
C ASP A 11 11.24 1.37 9.59
N PHE A 12 11.13 1.14 10.90
CA PHE A 12 12.16 0.63 11.77
C PHE A 12 11.77 -0.77 12.25
N LEU A 13 12.27 -1.78 11.55
CA LEU A 13 11.90 -3.18 11.81
C LEU A 13 12.86 -3.82 12.81
N LEU A 14 12.29 -4.47 13.81
CA LEU A 14 12.99 -5.24 14.81
C LEU A 14 12.44 -6.68 14.80
N TYR A 15 13.30 -7.65 14.50
CA TYR A 15 12.92 -9.07 14.49
C TYR A 15 13.14 -9.64 15.88
N ILE A 16 12.03 -9.78 16.63
CA ILE A 16 11.99 -10.17 18.04
C ILE A 16 11.85 -11.68 18.20
N GLU A 17 12.10 -12.19 19.41
CA GLU A 17 11.97 -13.61 19.72
C GLU A 17 10.53 -14.01 20.02
N GLU A 18 9.76 -13.13 20.67
CA GLU A 18 8.37 -13.40 21.06
C GLU A 18 7.57 -12.13 21.40
N PHE A 19 6.25 -12.23 21.35
CA PHE A 19 5.28 -11.30 21.91
C PHE A 19 4.67 -11.87 23.21
N PRO A 20 4.25 -11.01 24.17
CA PRO A 20 4.47 -9.55 24.24
C PRO A 20 5.91 -9.19 24.66
N VAL A 21 6.36 -8.00 24.27
CA VAL A 21 7.61 -7.45 24.81
C VAL A 21 7.37 -7.03 26.26
N GLU A 22 8.07 -7.69 27.21
CA GLU A 22 7.87 -7.45 28.63
C GLU A 22 8.48 -6.13 29.09
N ALA A 23 7.73 -5.39 29.92
CA ALA A 23 8.23 -4.17 30.54
C ALA A 23 9.39 -4.48 31.48
N ARG A 24 10.46 -3.66 31.42
CA ARG A 24 11.67 -3.77 32.24
C ARG A 24 12.54 -5.01 31.96
N ALA A 25 12.25 -5.78 30.93
CA ALA A 25 13.10 -6.84 30.42
C ALA A 25 13.86 -6.37 29.16
N LEU A 26 15.02 -6.92 28.91
CA LEU A 26 15.77 -6.76 27.67
C LEU A 26 15.54 -8.02 26.83
N GLN A 27 14.80 -7.86 25.73
CA GLN A 27 14.69 -8.91 24.74
C GLN A 27 15.68 -8.64 23.60
N GLY A 28 16.40 -9.67 23.19
CA GLY A 28 17.30 -9.59 22.05
C GLY A 28 16.52 -9.47 20.73
N VAL A 29 17.13 -8.87 19.72
CA VAL A 29 16.61 -8.84 18.35
C VAL A 29 17.57 -9.60 17.44
N SER A 30 17.03 -10.43 16.57
CA SER A 30 17.83 -11.23 15.63
C SER A 30 18.25 -10.44 14.39
N HIS A 31 17.49 -9.42 14.03
CA HIS A 31 17.75 -8.56 12.86
C HIS A 31 17.14 -7.18 13.05
N VAL A 32 17.75 -6.17 12.42
CA VAL A 32 17.26 -4.79 12.35
C VAL A 32 17.28 -4.35 10.90
N ALA A 33 16.19 -3.73 10.44
CA ALA A 33 16.14 -3.08 9.14
C ALA A 33 15.53 -1.68 9.25
N ILE A 34 16.02 -0.74 8.45
CA ILE A 34 15.52 0.63 8.39
C ILE A 34 15.37 0.99 6.92
N GLY A 35 14.23 1.56 6.55
CA GLY A 35 13.99 1.99 5.18
C GLY A 35 12.73 2.80 5.03
N PRO A 36 12.48 3.35 3.83
CA PRO A 36 11.19 3.94 3.52
C PRO A 36 10.08 2.89 3.59
N GLY A 37 8.95 3.26 4.19
CA GLY A 37 7.80 2.40 4.42
C GLY A 37 6.48 3.05 4.02
N GLY A 38 5.36 2.43 4.40
CA GLY A 38 4.02 2.90 4.03
C GLY A 38 3.85 3.03 2.51
N ALA A 39 3.26 4.13 2.06
CA ALA A 39 3.04 4.40 0.64
C ALA A 39 4.32 4.35 -0.23
N CYS A 40 5.52 4.50 0.38
CA CYS A 40 6.77 4.36 -0.34
C CYS A 40 6.95 2.96 -0.95
N ASN A 41 6.44 1.91 -0.30
CA ASN A 41 6.52 0.54 -0.83
C ASN A 41 5.72 0.39 -2.13
N VAL A 42 4.52 0.97 -2.17
CA VAL A 42 3.66 1.00 -3.38
C VAL A 42 4.35 1.76 -4.50
N ALA A 43 4.90 2.95 -4.18
CA ALA A 43 5.63 3.79 -5.13
C ALA A 43 6.84 3.05 -5.73
N ILE A 44 7.63 2.38 -4.89
CA ILE A 44 8.79 1.58 -5.30
C ILE A 44 8.37 0.43 -6.21
N MET A 45 7.31 -0.29 -5.85
CA MET A 45 6.86 -1.41 -6.67
C MET A 45 6.33 -0.96 -8.03
N ALA A 46 5.51 0.10 -8.06
CA ALA A 46 5.01 0.67 -9.30
C ALA A 46 6.15 1.16 -10.21
N SER A 47 7.18 1.82 -9.63
CA SER A 47 8.38 2.23 -10.37
C SER A 47 9.17 1.04 -10.91
N ARG A 48 9.32 -0.04 -10.14
CA ARG A 48 10.01 -1.26 -10.58
C ARG A 48 9.28 -2.00 -11.71
N PHE A 49 7.97 -1.81 -11.83
CA PHE A 49 7.20 -2.24 -12.99
C PHE A 49 7.36 -1.31 -14.20
N GLY A 50 8.15 -0.24 -14.09
CA GLY A 50 8.44 0.68 -15.20
C GLY A 50 7.43 1.82 -15.34
N LEU A 51 6.52 2.00 -14.39
CA LEU A 51 5.59 3.12 -14.42
C LEU A 51 6.30 4.42 -14.01
N PRO A 52 5.98 5.55 -14.64
CA PRO A 52 6.44 6.85 -14.19
C PRO A 52 5.69 7.25 -12.91
N VAL A 53 6.40 7.34 -11.78
CA VAL A 53 5.81 7.57 -10.44
C VAL A 53 6.24 8.91 -9.87
N SER A 54 5.30 9.63 -9.27
CA SER A 54 5.52 10.80 -8.43
C SER A 54 4.91 10.57 -7.05
N SER A 55 5.69 10.81 -6.01
CA SER A 55 5.21 10.74 -4.63
C SER A 55 4.65 12.09 -4.19
N LEU A 56 3.47 12.05 -3.57
CA LEU A 56 2.82 13.17 -2.91
C LEU A 56 2.74 12.86 -1.41
N GLY A 57 2.94 13.85 -0.58
CA GLY A 57 2.90 13.68 0.87
C GLY A 57 3.74 14.74 1.56
N GLU A 58 3.89 14.57 2.86
CA GLU A 58 4.60 15.50 3.72
C GLU A 58 5.63 14.76 4.56
N VAL A 59 6.82 15.37 4.71
CA VAL A 59 7.90 14.90 5.59
C VAL A 59 8.39 16.06 6.45
N GLY A 60 9.02 15.78 7.58
CA GLY A 60 9.69 16.80 8.40
C GLY A 60 11.01 17.27 7.79
N ASP A 61 11.62 18.27 8.40
CA ASP A 61 12.98 18.70 8.08
C ASP A 61 13.97 17.98 9.03
N ASP A 62 14.07 16.65 8.87
CA ASP A 62 14.81 15.78 9.78
C ASP A 62 15.59 14.68 9.05
N TYR A 63 16.32 13.86 9.83
CA TYR A 63 17.10 12.74 9.29
C TYR A 63 16.21 11.67 8.64
N PHE A 64 15.01 11.44 9.17
CA PHE A 64 14.08 10.45 8.62
C PHE A 64 13.56 10.86 7.24
N ALA A 65 13.33 12.17 7.01
CA ALA A 65 13.02 12.68 5.67
C ALA A 65 14.11 12.35 4.65
N GLN A 66 15.38 12.41 5.06
CA GLN A 66 16.50 12.04 4.16
C GLN A 66 16.46 10.57 3.76
N ILE A 67 16.11 9.66 4.70
CA ILE A 67 15.95 8.23 4.42
C ILE A 67 14.84 8.02 3.38
N VAL A 68 13.68 8.62 3.59
CA VAL A 68 12.52 8.52 2.69
C VAL A 68 12.87 9.08 1.32
N LEU A 69 13.28 10.35 1.24
CA LEU A 69 13.49 11.05 -0.03
C LEU A 69 14.64 10.46 -0.85
N SER A 70 15.75 10.08 -0.19
CA SER A 70 16.87 9.43 -0.89
C SER A 70 16.50 8.03 -1.35
N GLY A 71 15.69 7.32 -0.56
CA GLY A 71 15.16 6.00 -0.92
C GLY A 71 14.31 6.06 -2.18
N LEU A 72 13.33 6.97 -2.21
CA LEU A 72 12.46 7.16 -3.37
C LEU A 72 13.24 7.59 -4.61
N LYS A 73 14.15 8.56 -4.48
CA LYS A 73 15.00 9.01 -5.60
C LYS A 73 15.86 7.90 -6.19
N ARG A 74 16.39 7.01 -5.36
CA ARG A 74 17.19 5.85 -5.81
C ARG A 74 16.39 4.90 -6.68
N GLU A 75 15.09 4.80 -6.45
CA GLU A 75 14.15 3.98 -7.24
C GLU A 75 13.55 4.76 -8.43
N GLY A 76 14.08 5.94 -8.75
CA GLY A 76 13.63 6.74 -9.91
C GLY A 76 12.30 7.48 -9.70
N ILE A 77 11.79 7.55 -8.47
CA ILE A 77 10.51 8.18 -8.14
C ILE A 77 10.71 9.70 -8.01
N GLN A 78 9.81 10.47 -8.62
CA GLN A 78 9.80 11.92 -8.50
C GLN A 78 9.35 12.34 -7.11
N THR A 79 10.12 13.21 -6.46
CA THR A 79 9.85 13.72 -5.10
C THR A 79 9.72 15.24 -5.05
N GLY A 80 9.63 15.89 -6.22
CA GLY A 80 9.59 17.36 -6.29
C GLY A 80 8.32 17.98 -5.71
N GLN A 81 7.27 17.19 -5.54
CA GLN A 81 6.00 17.61 -4.94
C GLN A 81 5.82 17.10 -3.49
N VAL A 82 6.83 16.45 -2.92
CA VAL A 82 6.80 16.16 -1.48
C VAL A 82 7.06 17.42 -0.70
N ILE A 83 6.16 17.73 0.22
CA ILE A 83 6.24 18.95 1.05
C ILE A 83 7.15 18.68 2.24
N MET A 84 8.12 19.58 2.42
CA MET A 84 8.99 19.57 3.60
C MET A 84 8.47 20.54 4.65
N ASN A 85 7.92 20.00 5.72
CA ASN A 85 7.44 20.78 6.85
C ASN A 85 8.60 21.11 7.81
N LYS A 86 9.07 22.35 7.78
CA LYS A 86 10.21 22.81 8.63
C LYS A 86 9.91 22.82 10.13
N ARG A 87 8.64 22.71 10.53
CA ARG A 87 8.21 22.69 11.94
C ARG A 87 7.68 21.33 12.35
N GLY A 88 7.59 20.41 11.39
CA GLY A 88 7.09 19.07 11.58
C GLY A 88 8.20 18.03 11.74
N SER A 89 7.79 16.80 11.89
CA SER A 89 8.65 15.63 11.94
C SER A 89 8.11 14.56 11.02
N THR A 90 9.03 13.79 10.42
CA THR A 90 8.68 12.68 9.54
C THR A 90 8.04 11.53 10.34
N PRO A 91 6.96 10.93 9.85
CA PRO A 91 6.36 9.76 10.48
C PRO A 91 7.34 8.57 10.57
N VAL A 92 7.19 7.77 11.62
CA VAL A 92 8.01 6.56 11.84
C VAL A 92 7.11 5.42 12.30
N ALA A 93 7.31 4.23 11.74
CA ALA A 93 6.73 3.01 12.25
C ALA A 93 7.82 2.12 12.87
N GLY A 94 7.68 1.80 14.15
CA GLY A 94 8.37 0.68 14.78
C GLY A 94 7.61 -0.60 14.44
N VAL A 95 8.24 -1.52 13.72
CA VAL A 95 7.62 -2.78 13.31
C VAL A 95 8.33 -3.92 14.04
N LEU A 96 7.60 -4.59 14.92
CA LEU A 96 8.10 -5.76 15.64
C LEU A 96 7.65 -7.01 14.88
N VAL A 97 8.59 -7.80 14.38
CA VAL A 97 8.27 -9.02 13.59
C VAL A 97 8.65 -10.24 14.42
N ASP A 98 7.69 -11.13 14.64
CA ASP A 98 7.88 -12.36 15.39
C ASP A 98 8.42 -13.51 14.51
N PRO A 99 8.78 -14.69 15.09
CA PRO A 99 9.24 -15.85 14.31
C PRO A 99 8.19 -16.46 13.37
N GLN A 100 6.91 -16.12 13.52
CA GLN A 100 5.82 -16.50 12.65
C GLN A 100 5.69 -15.55 11.45
N SER A 101 6.55 -14.51 11.41
CA SER A 101 6.55 -13.44 10.38
C SER A 101 5.35 -12.50 10.48
N GLU A 102 4.70 -12.45 11.66
CA GLU A 102 3.58 -11.55 11.94
C GLU A 102 4.08 -10.23 12.51
N PRO A 103 3.73 -9.08 11.88
CA PRO A 103 4.18 -7.77 12.34
C PRO A 103 3.24 -7.16 13.38
N GLY A 104 3.82 -6.61 14.44
CA GLY A 104 3.16 -5.65 15.33
C GLY A 104 3.65 -4.23 15.06
N TYR A 105 2.75 -3.24 15.06
CA TYR A 105 3.07 -1.87 14.66
C TYR A 105 2.99 -0.88 15.83
N LEU A 106 3.99 0.00 15.90
CA LEU A 106 4.05 1.16 16.79
C LEU A 106 4.21 2.41 15.90
N GLY A 107 3.12 3.15 15.66
CA GLY A 107 3.14 4.32 14.79
C GLY A 107 3.45 5.62 15.54
N TYR A 108 4.38 6.41 15.02
CA TYR A 108 4.51 7.83 15.30
C TYR A 108 4.09 8.60 14.04
N PRO A 109 2.97 9.31 14.07
CA PRO A 109 2.39 9.91 12.87
C PRO A 109 3.12 11.16 12.36
N GLY A 110 4.14 11.62 13.09
CA GLY A 110 4.82 12.87 12.78
C GLY A 110 3.98 14.10 13.15
N GLN A 111 4.36 15.25 12.63
CA GLN A 111 3.58 16.49 12.72
C GLN A 111 3.35 17.00 11.31
N GLN A 112 2.12 16.91 10.85
CA GLN A 112 1.75 17.30 9.50
C GLN A 112 0.94 18.59 9.53
N ALA A 113 1.02 19.39 8.47
CA ALA A 113 0.42 20.71 8.40
C ALA A 113 -0.50 20.90 7.18
N LEU A 114 -0.66 19.87 6.35
CA LEU A 114 -1.54 19.96 5.19
C LEU A 114 -3.01 19.89 5.62
N HIS A 115 -3.74 20.96 5.33
CA HIS A 115 -5.18 21.12 5.61
C HIS A 115 -6.00 21.28 4.33
N GLU A 116 -5.34 21.48 3.19
CA GLU A 116 -5.98 21.63 1.87
C GLU A 116 -5.09 21.01 0.79
N LEU A 117 -5.70 20.58 -0.32
CA LEU A 117 -4.98 20.03 -1.46
C LEU A 117 -4.20 21.16 -2.16
N PRO A 118 -2.84 21.11 -2.22
CA PRO A 118 -2.04 22.12 -2.89
C PRO A 118 -2.42 22.27 -4.37
N GLN A 119 -2.35 23.50 -4.88
CA GLN A 119 -2.78 23.80 -6.24
C GLN A 119 -1.95 23.06 -7.31
N ASP A 120 -0.65 22.93 -7.11
CA ASP A 120 0.25 22.18 -7.98
C ASP A 120 -0.04 20.68 -7.98
N TRP A 121 -0.48 20.12 -6.83
CA TRP A 121 -0.96 18.73 -6.78
C TRP A 121 -2.29 18.58 -7.54
N ARG A 122 -3.21 19.52 -7.37
CA ARG A 122 -4.51 19.52 -8.07
C ARG A 122 -4.33 19.52 -9.58
N GLU A 123 -3.43 20.36 -10.10
CA GLU A 123 -3.09 20.40 -11.52
C GLU A 123 -2.46 19.08 -12.01
N SER A 124 -1.58 18.53 -11.23
CA SER A 124 -0.92 17.25 -11.52
C SER A 124 -1.89 16.09 -11.53
N LEU A 125 -2.79 16.01 -10.55
CA LEU A 125 -3.77 14.94 -10.43
C LEU A 125 -4.80 14.94 -11.56
N ARG A 126 -5.23 16.12 -12.02
CA ARG A 126 -6.12 16.25 -13.20
C ARG A 126 -5.51 15.70 -14.48
N ASN A 127 -4.19 15.69 -14.59
CA ASN A 127 -3.45 15.21 -15.75
C ASN A 127 -2.79 13.85 -15.51
N GLY A 128 -3.08 13.22 -14.37
CA GLY A 128 -2.54 11.92 -13.99
C GLY A 128 -3.22 10.75 -14.70
N GLN A 129 -2.55 9.61 -14.74
CA GLN A 129 -3.13 8.36 -15.20
C GLN A 129 -3.73 7.56 -14.05
N ALA A 130 -3.14 7.68 -12.86
CA ALA A 130 -3.60 7.02 -11.66
C ALA A 130 -3.23 7.80 -10.40
N LEU A 131 -4.05 7.63 -9.36
CA LEU A 131 -3.78 8.04 -7.99
C LEU A 131 -3.98 6.84 -7.07
N PHE A 132 -2.96 6.50 -6.29
CA PHE A 132 -3.08 5.59 -5.15
C PHE A 132 -3.10 6.40 -3.85
N VAL A 133 -3.96 5.99 -2.93
CA VAL A 133 -4.07 6.55 -1.59
C VAL A 133 -4.08 5.45 -0.55
N ASP A 134 -3.30 5.60 0.53
CA ASP A 134 -3.41 4.76 1.72
C ASP A 134 -4.29 5.41 2.80
N GLY A 135 -4.96 4.56 3.57
CA GLY A 135 -5.85 4.94 4.66
C GLY A 135 -5.20 4.95 6.05
N TRP A 136 -3.89 4.80 6.14
CA TRP A 136 -3.13 4.81 7.40
C TRP A 136 -3.00 6.23 7.98
N ILE A 137 -4.10 6.94 8.14
CA ILE A 137 -4.08 8.34 8.54
C ILE A 137 -4.72 8.48 9.90
N GLU A 138 -4.01 9.17 10.79
CA GLU A 138 -4.44 9.40 12.16
C GLU A 138 -5.00 10.82 12.40
N TYR A 139 -5.01 11.70 11.37
CA TYR A 139 -5.42 13.11 11.51
C TYR A 139 -6.63 13.45 10.67
N GLU A 140 -7.68 13.98 11.30
CA GLU A 140 -8.90 14.41 10.61
C GLU A 140 -8.66 15.46 9.51
N GLU A 141 -7.71 16.36 9.72
CA GLU A 141 -7.40 17.41 8.74
C GLU A 141 -6.88 16.84 7.41
N ARG A 142 -6.18 15.73 7.44
CA ARG A 142 -5.67 15.06 6.23
C ARG A 142 -6.74 14.38 5.40
N VAL A 143 -7.85 14.01 6.01
CA VAL A 143 -8.99 13.39 5.34
C VAL A 143 -9.50 14.28 4.21
N VAL A 144 -9.60 15.59 4.46
CA VAL A 144 -10.04 16.56 3.44
C VAL A 144 -9.11 16.56 2.24
N VAL A 145 -7.78 16.53 2.47
CA VAL A 145 -6.78 16.49 1.37
C VAL A 145 -6.93 15.22 0.53
N ILE A 146 -7.17 14.08 1.17
CA ILE A 146 -7.31 12.80 0.50
C ILE A 146 -8.57 12.73 -0.34
N LEU A 147 -9.71 13.09 0.23
CA LEU A 147 -10.98 13.06 -0.49
C LEU A 147 -10.95 14.03 -1.68
N ASP A 148 -10.39 15.24 -1.49
CA ASP A 148 -10.24 16.23 -2.55
C ASP A 148 -9.26 15.74 -3.65
N ALA A 149 -8.18 15.04 -3.28
CA ALA A 149 -7.27 14.43 -4.23
C ALA A 149 -7.95 13.32 -5.07
N LEU A 150 -8.73 12.44 -4.41
CA LEU A 150 -9.49 11.39 -5.10
C LEU A 150 -10.52 11.98 -6.06
N ILE A 151 -11.28 12.98 -5.61
CA ILE A 151 -12.25 13.70 -6.45
C ILE A 151 -11.53 14.33 -7.65
N THR A 152 -10.46 15.07 -7.40
CA THR A 152 -9.69 15.76 -8.45
C THR A 152 -9.12 14.81 -9.50
N ALA A 153 -8.54 13.68 -9.05
CA ALA A 153 -8.00 12.66 -9.94
C ALA A 153 -9.10 11.99 -10.78
N LYS A 154 -10.21 11.63 -10.14
CA LYS A 154 -11.37 11.02 -10.81
C LYS A 154 -12.01 11.94 -11.84
N GLU A 155 -12.17 13.24 -11.54
CA GLU A 155 -12.64 14.26 -12.48
C GLU A 155 -11.69 14.41 -13.68
N GLY A 156 -10.38 14.24 -13.48
CA GLY A 156 -9.38 14.22 -14.55
C GLY A 156 -9.35 12.94 -15.39
N GLY A 157 -10.14 11.93 -15.01
CA GLY A 157 -10.19 10.63 -15.70
C GLY A 157 -9.12 9.64 -15.27
N ALA A 158 -8.38 9.92 -14.18
CA ALA A 158 -7.40 9.00 -13.63
C ALA A 158 -8.08 7.79 -12.95
N LYS A 159 -7.46 6.61 -13.04
CA LYS A 159 -7.87 5.46 -12.21
C LYS A 159 -7.43 5.71 -10.75
N THR A 160 -8.37 5.58 -9.81
CA THR A 160 -8.13 5.82 -8.39
C THR A 160 -8.05 4.49 -7.64
N PHE A 161 -7.08 4.37 -6.74
CA PHE A 161 -6.80 3.18 -5.95
C PHE A 161 -6.77 3.55 -4.49
N PHE A 162 -7.44 2.76 -3.65
CA PHE A 162 -7.50 2.99 -2.22
C PHE A 162 -7.21 1.71 -1.44
N ASP A 163 -6.28 1.79 -0.49
CA ASP A 163 -6.01 0.76 0.50
C ASP A 163 -6.33 1.34 1.89
N PRO A 164 -7.43 0.94 2.56
CA PRO A 164 -7.83 1.55 3.83
C PRO A 164 -6.83 1.29 4.97
N GLY A 165 -5.99 0.26 4.86
CA GLY A 165 -5.19 -0.22 5.97
C GLY A 165 -6.05 -0.80 7.10
N PRO A 166 -5.45 -1.18 8.25
CA PRO A 166 -6.14 -1.87 9.33
C PRO A 166 -7.16 -1.00 10.09
N GLY A 167 -7.19 0.30 9.84
CA GLY A 167 -8.01 1.24 10.58
C GLY A 167 -7.58 1.38 12.05
N ASN A 168 -7.98 2.48 12.68
CA ASN A 168 -7.82 2.63 14.12
C ASN A 168 -9.19 2.38 14.78
N PRO A 169 -9.36 1.32 15.62
CA PRO A 169 -10.65 1.01 16.26
C PRO A 169 -11.12 2.10 17.24
N ARG A 170 -10.28 3.10 17.54
CA ARG A 170 -10.59 4.24 18.42
C ARG A 170 -10.97 5.51 17.65
N GLN A 171 -10.95 5.49 16.31
CA GLN A 171 -11.26 6.64 15.46
C GLN A 171 -12.49 6.38 14.61
N ASP A 172 -13.19 7.45 14.24
CA ASP A 172 -14.24 7.37 13.22
C ASP A 172 -13.61 7.17 11.85
N ASN A 173 -13.87 6.01 11.25
CA ASN A 173 -13.37 5.64 9.93
C ASN A 173 -14.42 5.87 8.81
N ALA A 174 -15.44 6.69 9.04
CA ALA A 174 -16.51 6.94 8.05
C ALA A 174 -15.94 7.46 6.72
N TRP A 175 -14.88 8.24 6.75
CA TRP A 175 -14.20 8.74 5.55
C TRP A 175 -13.61 7.62 4.67
N HIS A 176 -13.31 6.45 5.22
CA HIS A 176 -12.86 5.30 4.43
C HIS A 176 -13.95 4.83 3.47
N CYS A 177 -15.23 4.92 3.87
CA CYS A 177 -16.36 4.60 2.99
C CYS A 177 -16.44 5.60 1.82
N ASP A 178 -16.24 6.90 2.10
CA ASP A 178 -16.23 7.94 1.07
C ASP A 178 -15.05 7.75 0.12
N ALA A 179 -13.85 7.46 0.65
CA ALA A 179 -12.66 7.19 -0.16
C ALA A 179 -12.85 5.93 -1.05
N ALA A 180 -13.44 4.87 -0.51
CA ALA A 180 -13.75 3.67 -1.27
C ALA A 180 -14.73 3.95 -2.42
N ALA A 181 -15.80 4.73 -2.18
CA ALA A 181 -16.78 5.13 -3.19
C ALA A 181 -16.19 6.02 -4.30
N LEU A 182 -15.15 6.77 -3.99
CA LEU A 182 -14.39 7.58 -4.95
C LEU A 182 -13.35 6.79 -5.72
N SER A 183 -13.08 5.53 -5.32
CA SER A 183 -11.99 4.74 -5.87
C SER A 183 -12.45 3.75 -6.94
N THR A 184 -11.69 3.69 -8.04
CA THR A 184 -11.89 2.69 -9.10
C THR A 184 -11.57 1.29 -8.58
N VAL A 185 -10.53 1.19 -7.75
CA VAL A 185 -10.06 -0.06 -7.16
C VAL A 185 -9.91 0.10 -5.66
N VAL A 186 -10.47 -0.83 -4.88
CA VAL A 186 -10.26 -0.92 -3.45
C VAL A 186 -9.48 -2.19 -3.14
N LEU A 187 -8.35 -2.03 -2.40
CA LEU A 187 -7.47 -3.13 -2.02
C LEU A 187 -7.49 -3.26 -0.49
N LEU A 188 -7.86 -4.41 0.03
CA LEU A 188 -8.01 -4.58 1.47
C LEU A 188 -7.88 -6.05 1.86
N THR A 189 -7.65 -6.32 3.13
CA THR A 189 -7.73 -7.67 3.71
C THR A 189 -9.19 -8.03 4.02
N GLU A 190 -9.46 -9.31 4.33
CA GLU A 190 -10.81 -9.75 4.76
C GLU A 190 -11.27 -9.02 6.03
N THR A 191 -10.35 -8.78 6.97
CA THR A 191 -10.66 -8.05 8.21
C THR A 191 -10.98 -6.58 7.94
N GLU A 192 -10.21 -5.92 7.08
CA GLU A 192 -10.45 -4.53 6.66
C GLU A 192 -11.78 -4.39 5.90
N LEU A 193 -12.11 -5.37 5.04
CA LEU A 193 -13.37 -5.42 4.31
C LEU A 193 -14.56 -5.51 5.26
N ALA A 194 -14.50 -6.41 6.25
CA ALA A 194 -15.54 -6.55 7.24
C ALA A 194 -15.70 -5.29 8.11
N HIS A 195 -14.60 -4.66 8.50
CA HIS A 195 -14.62 -3.40 9.25
C HIS A 195 -15.22 -2.24 8.44
N LEU A 196 -14.84 -2.13 7.16
CA LEU A 196 -15.28 -1.05 6.29
C LEU A 196 -16.78 -1.12 5.96
N THR A 197 -17.29 -2.34 5.74
CA THR A 197 -18.68 -2.55 5.31
C THR A 197 -19.64 -2.89 6.43
N GLY A 198 -19.14 -3.35 7.59
CA GLY A 198 -19.95 -3.92 8.66
C GLY A 198 -20.55 -5.29 8.32
N GLU A 199 -20.19 -5.89 7.17
CA GLU A 199 -20.70 -7.19 6.71
C GLU A 199 -19.62 -8.27 6.90
N ALA A 200 -19.98 -9.37 7.55
CA ALA A 200 -19.07 -10.48 7.85
C ALA A 200 -18.90 -11.45 6.67
N ASP A 201 -19.89 -11.53 5.79
CA ASP A 201 -19.81 -12.32 4.57
C ASP A 201 -18.97 -11.57 3.54
N ARG A 202 -17.78 -12.09 3.23
CA ARG A 202 -16.82 -11.47 2.32
C ARG A 202 -17.41 -11.14 0.95
N ASP A 203 -18.19 -12.07 0.37
CA ASP A 203 -18.69 -11.90 -1.00
C ASP A 203 -19.78 -10.82 -1.04
N LYS A 204 -20.61 -10.73 0.02
CA LYS A 204 -21.57 -9.63 0.15
C LYS A 204 -20.88 -8.30 0.42
N ALA A 205 -19.90 -8.29 1.32
CA ALA A 205 -19.12 -7.10 1.64
C ALA A 205 -18.43 -6.52 0.38
N ALA A 206 -17.79 -7.38 -0.44
CA ALA A 206 -17.17 -6.95 -1.69
C ALA A 206 -18.20 -6.39 -2.68
N ARG A 207 -19.39 -6.99 -2.79
CA ARG A 207 -20.48 -6.46 -3.63
C ARG A 207 -20.96 -5.09 -3.17
N MET A 208 -21.05 -4.85 -1.87
CA MET A 208 -21.41 -3.51 -1.35
C MET A 208 -20.43 -2.44 -1.84
N LEU A 209 -19.13 -2.71 -1.91
CA LEU A 209 -18.16 -1.75 -2.45
C LEU A 209 -18.32 -1.54 -3.97
N LEU A 210 -18.61 -2.60 -4.71
CA LEU A 210 -18.89 -2.52 -6.14
C LEU A 210 -20.16 -1.69 -6.41
N ASP A 211 -21.22 -1.95 -5.65
CA ASP A 211 -22.50 -1.23 -5.76
C ASP A 211 -22.35 0.27 -5.40
N ASN A 212 -21.36 0.59 -4.55
CA ASN A 212 -21.02 1.96 -4.16
C ASN A 212 -20.06 2.67 -5.14
N GLY A 213 -19.68 2.03 -6.25
CA GLY A 213 -18.97 2.72 -7.36
C GLY A 213 -17.56 2.24 -7.67
N SER A 214 -17.01 1.29 -6.92
CA SER A 214 -15.75 0.65 -7.29
C SER A 214 -15.95 -0.29 -8.49
N SER A 215 -14.96 -0.37 -9.38
CA SER A 215 -14.99 -1.29 -10.52
C SER A 215 -14.31 -2.62 -10.21
N LEU A 216 -13.40 -2.61 -9.26
CA LEU A 216 -12.64 -3.78 -8.82
C LEU A 216 -12.41 -3.73 -7.30
N VAL A 217 -12.70 -4.82 -6.62
CA VAL A 217 -12.34 -5.04 -5.22
C VAL A 217 -11.34 -6.18 -5.15
N VAL A 218 -10.18 -5.92 -4.55
CA VAL A 218 -9.07 -6.87 -4.40
C VAL A 218 -8.93 -7.23 -2.92
N VAL A 219 -9.29 -8.46 -2.56
CA VAL A 219 -9.24 -8.94 -1.18
C VAL A 219 -7.97 -9.77 -0.97
N LYS A 220 -7.06 -9.20 -0.19
CA LYS A 220 -5.77 -9.82 0.20
C LYS A 220 -6.03 -10.86 1.30
N ARG A 221 -5.64 -12.13 1.08
CA ARG A 221 -5.89 -13.22 2.02
C ARG A 221 -4.59 -13.85 2.58
N GLY A 222 -3.50 -13.09 2.54
CA GLY A 222 -2.20 -13.58 3.01
C GLY A 222 -1.79 -14.89 2.34
N PRO A 223 -1.54 -15.97 3.12
CA PRO A 223 -1.13 -17.25 2.56
C PRO A 223 -2.20 -17.92 1.70
N ASP A 224 -3.47 -17.54 1.80
CA ASP A 224 -4.58 -18.09 1.01
C ASP A 224 -4.71 -17.41 -0.37
N GLY A 225 -3.89 -16.40 -0.66
CA GLY A 225 -3.83 -15.74 -1.96
C GLY A 225 -4.65 -14.48 -2.07
N VAL A 226 -5.36 -14.28 -3.18
CA VAL A 226 -6.12 -13.07 -3.46
C VAL A 226 -7.44 -13.36 -4.15
N MET A 227 -8.49 -12.65 -3.75
CA MET A 227 -9.78 -12.66 -4.45
C MET A 227 -9.97 -11.34 -5.18
N LEU A 228 -10.45 -11.40 -6.40
CA LEU A 228 -10.81 -10.23 -7.22
C LEU A 228 -12.29 -10.27 -7.53
N TYR A 229 -12.99 -9.15 -7.29
CA TYR A 229 -14.43 -9.00 -7.55
C TYR A 229 -14.66 -7.85 -8.53
N THR A 230 -15.42 -8.13 -9.58
CA THR A 230 -16.00 -7.13 -10.48
C THR A 230 -17.53 -7.25 -10.44
N ALA A 231 -18.24 -6.35 -11.13
CA ALA A 231 -19.70 -6.46 -11.24
C ALA A 231 -20.14 -7.78 -11.88
N GLU A 232 -19.34 -8.31 -12.83
CA GLU A 232 -19.70 -9.46 -13.65
C GLU A 232 -19.17 -10.78 -13.08
N THR A 233 -18.04 -10.77 -12.39
CA THR A 233 -17.35 -12.00 -12.01
C THR A 233 -16.55 -11.87 -10.71
N MET A 234 -16.19 -13.02 -10.18
CA MET A 234 -15.32 -13.22 -9.05
C MET A 234 -14.24 -14.22 -9.45
N LEU A 235 -12.99 -13.88 -9.13
CA LEU A 235 -11.83 -14.74 -9.40
C LEU A 235 -11.10 -15.06 -8.09
N ASP A 236 -10.94 -16.32 -7.80
CA ASP A 236 -10.09 -16.83 -6.72
C ASP A 236 -8.70 -17.19 -7.28
N VAL A 237 -7.66 -16.53 -6.80
CA VAL A 237 -6.26 -16.86 -7.10
C VAL A 237 -5.65 -17.44 -5.83
N PRO A 238 -5.44 -18.76 -5.78
CA PRO A 238 -4.95 -19.43 -4.57
C PRO A 238 -3.55 -18.98 -4.19
N GLY A 239 -3.25 -19.02 -2.90
CA GLY A 239 -1.93 -18.73 -2.37
C GLY A 239 -0.88 -19.75 -2.85
N LEU A 240 0.38 -19.35 -2.77
CA LEU A 240 1.49 -20.21 -3.13
C LEU A 240 2.11 -20.83 -1.87
N PRO A 241 2.46 -22.14 -1.88
CA PRO A 241 3.00 -22.82 -0.71
C PRO A 241 4.46 -22.42 -0.43
N LEU A 242 4.64 -21.15 -0.04
CA LEU A 242 5.93 -20.56 0.31
C LEU A 242 6.02 -20.32 1.81
N LYS A 243 7.21 -20.48 2.37
CA LYS A 243 7.49 -20.11 3.76
C LYS A 243 7.86 -18.63 3.82
N ALA A 244 6.99 -17.81 4.37
CA ALA A 244 7.25 -16.40 4.59
C ALA A 244 8.43 -16.20 5.56
N LYS A 245 9.22 -15.16 5.28
CA LYS A 245 10.26 -14.63 6.18
C LYS A 245 9.79 -13.36 6.87
N ASP A 246 9.01 -12.54 6.16
CA ASP A 246 8.49 -11.28 6.64
C ASP A 246 7.34 -10.81 5.74
N ALA A 247 6.15 -10.68 6.32
CA ALA A 247 4.95 -10.26 5.58
C ALA A 247 4.84 -8.74 5.39
N THR A 248 5.68 -7.94 6.07
CA THR A 248 5.61 -6.47 6.00
C THR A 248 5.81 -5.96 4.58
N GLY A 249 4.88 -5.15 4.08
CA GLY A 249 4.92 -4.58 2.73
C GLY A 249 4.49 -5.54 1.60
N ALA A 250 3.96 -6.74 1.93
CA ALA A 250 3.43 -7.65 0.92
C ALA A 250 2.17 -7.08 0.25
N GLY A 251 1.25 -6.50 1.04
CA GLY A 251 0.07 -5.79 0.54
C GLY A 251 0.42 -4.62 -0.35
N ASP A 252 1.41 -3.81 0.05
CA ASP A 252 1.89 -2.67 -0.74
C ASP A 252 2.49 -3.11 -2.08
N SER A 253 3.28 -4.20 -2.05
CA SER A 253 3.85 -4.78 -3.27
C SER A 253 2.77 -5.30 -4.21
N LEU A 254 1.76 -5.97 -3.66
CA LEU A 254 0.59 -6.41 -4.40
C LEU A 254 -0.16 -5.22 -5.00
N ALA A 255 -0.36 -4.13 -4.25
CA ALA A 255 -1.01 -2.91 -4.74
C ALA A 255 -0.26 -2.29 -5.93
N GLY A 256 1.07 -2.23 -5.88
CA GLY A 256 1.88 -1.78 -7.01
C GLY A 256 1.70 -2.63 -8.27
N ALA A 257 1.54 -3.95 -8.12
CA ALA A 257 1.24 -4.86 -9.23
C ALA A 257 -0.18 -4.64 -9.79
N VAL A 258 -1.16 -4.39 -8.91
CA VAL A 258 -2.55 -4.08 -9.34
C VAL A 258 -2.59 -2.77 -10.11
N ILE A 259 -1.90 -1.72 -9.66
CA ILE A 259 -1.79 -0.45 -10.40
C ILE A 259 -1.21 -0.69 -11.79
N TYR A 260 -0.10 -1.44 -11.88
CA TYR A 260 0.51 -1.76 -13.17
C TYR A 260 -0.46 -2.53 -14.07
N GLY A 261 -1.10 -3.58 -13.57
CA GLY A 261 -1.98 -4.41 -14.38
C GLY A 261 -3.21 -3.66 -14.89
N MET A 262 -3.79 -2.80 -14.05
CA MET A 262 -4.94 -1.94 -14.43
C MET A 262 -4.58 -0.88 -15.47
N LEU A 263 -3.35 -0.35 -15.44
CA LEU A 263 -2.89 0.65 -16.41
C LEU A 263 -2.43 0.02 -17.74
N ASN A 264 -2.16 -1.27 -17.76
CA ASN A 264 -1.78 -2.02 -18.96
C ASN A 264 -2.88 -2.98 -19.42
N ASP A 265 -4.11 -2.80 -18.93
CA ASP A 265 -5.31 -3.54 -19.32
C ASP A 265 -5.12 -5.07 -19.31
N LEU A 266 -4.43 -5.59 -18.27
CA LEU A 266 -4.29 -7.03 -18.08
C LEU A 266 -5.66 -7.67 -17.83
N SER A 267 -5.85 -8.91 -18.32
CA SER A 267 -7.05 -9.68 -17.96
C SER A 267 -7.11 -9.88 -16.44
N LEU A 268 -8.30 -10.16 -15.91
CA LEU A 268 -8.48 -10.34 -14.47
C LEU A 268 -7.59 -11.48 -13.92
N GLU A 269 -7.42 -12.57 -14.70
CA GLU A 269 -6.57 -13.70 -14.38
C GLU A 269 -5.08 -13.30 -14.36
N ALA A 270 -4.64 -12.55 -15.36
CA ALA A 270 -3.25 -12.08 -15.45
C ALA A 270 -2.94 -11.09 -14.32
N LEU A 271 -3.86 -10.17 -14.03
CA LEU A 271 -3.77 -9.20 -12.93
C LEU A 271 -3.67 -9.93 -11.58
N GLY A 272 -4.60 -10.85 -11.30
CA GLY A 272 -4.62 -11.58 -10.04
C GLY A 272 -3.36 -12.45 -9.85
N THR A 273 -2.93 -13.14 -10.90
CA THR A 273 -1.71 -13.95 -10.89
C THR A 273 -0.47 -13.09 -10.62
N LEU A 274 -0.34 -11.93 -11.30
CA LEU A 274 0.78 -11.00 -11.09
C LEU A 274 0.79 -10.43 -9.68
N ALA A 275 -0.37 -9.98 -9.20
CA ALA A 275 -0.54 -9.41 -7.87
C ALA A 275 -0.18 -10.43 -6.78
N ASN A 276 -0.69 -11.65 -6.88
CA ASN A 276 -0.39 -12.75 -5.95
C ASN A 276 1.11 -13.12 -5.98
N ALA A 277 1.70 -13.30 -7.15
CA ALA A 277 3.13 -13.60 -7.29
C ALA A 277 4.02 -12.48 -6.71
N THR A 278 3.60 -11.21 -6.87
CA THR A 278 4.34 -10.06 -6.34
C THR A 278 4.31 -10.04 -4.82
N GLY A 279 3.16 -10.24 -4.19
CA GLY A 279 3.04 -10.38 -2.74
C GLY A 279 3.89 -11.54 -2.20
N ASN A 280 3.84 -12.69 -2.88
CA ASN A 280 4.63 -13.87 -2.54
C ASN A 280 6.14 -13.66 -2.72
N ALA A 281 6.59 -12.93 -3.73
CA ALA A 281 7.99 -12.56 -3.88
C ALA A 281 8.46 -11.65 -2.73
N LYS A 282 7.59 -10.77 -2.21
CA LYS A 282 7.92 -9.90 -1.07
C LYS A 282 8.11 -10.68 0.22
N VAL A 283 7.25 -11.63 0.55
CA VAL A 283 7.35 -12.38 1.82
C VAL A 283 8.60 -13.25 1.94
N LEU A 284 9.32 -13.49 0.86
CA LEU A 284 10.62 -14.17 0.86
C LEU A 284 11.79 -13.26 1.28
N LYS A 285 11.54 -11.97 1.48
CA LYS A 285 12.56 -10.95 1.80
C LYS A 285 12.27 -10.32 3.16
N ILE A 286 13.32 -9.92 3.83
CA ILE A 286 13.28 -9.26 5.13
C ILE A 286 13.37 -7.75 4.95
N GLY A 287 12.44 -6.97 5.54
CA GLY A 287 12.42 -5.50 5.50
C GLY A 287 11.51 -4.90 4.44
N THR A 288 11.41 -3.59 4.41
CA THR A 288 10.57 -2.77 3.53
C THR A 288 11.40 -1.89 2.59
N GLY A 289 10.81 -1.00 1.84
CA GLY A 289 11.50 -0.08 0.95
C GLY A 289 12.30 -0.80 -0.13
N HIS A 290 13.62 -0.75 -0.06
CA HIS A 290 14.49 -1.42 -1.03
C HIS A 290 14.34 -2.94 -1.07
N GLN A 291 13.68 -3.53 -0.07
CA GLN A 291 13.37 -4.95 0.01
C GLN A 291 12.03 -5.32 -0.68
N VAL A 292 11.28 -4.36 -1.18
CA VAL A 292 10.21 -4.61 -2.17
C VAL A 292 10.80 -5.46 -3.32
N PRO A 293 10.09 -6.45 -3.89
CA PRO A 293 10.68 -7.36 -4.85
C PRO A 293 11.05 -6.67 -6.17
N LYS A 294 12.15 -7.10 -6.78
CA LYS A 294 12.47 -6.76 -8.16
C LYS A 294 11.63 -7.61 -9.12
N THR A 295 11.39 -7.13 -10.33
CA THR A 295 10.64 -7.89 -11.35
C THR A 295 11.26 -9.26 -11.66
N SER A 296 12.59 -9.40 -11.58
CA SER A 296 13.26 -10.68 -11.72
C SER A 296 12.93 -11.68 -10.60
N GLU A 297 12.70 -11.20 -9.37
CA GLU A 297 12.32 -12.05 -8.23
C GLU A 297 10.85 -12.49 -8.37
N ILE A 298 9.98 -11.63 -8.91
CA ILE A 298 8.59 -11.99 -9.25
C ILE A 298 8.56 -13.04 -10.35
N ARG A 299 9.41 -12.90 -11.40
CA ARG A 299 9.53 -13.91 -12.47
C ARG A 299 9.99 -15.25 -11.91
N ALA A 300 10.95 -15.26 -11.00
CA ALA A 300 11.42 -16.50 -10.37
C ALA A 300 10.29 -17.22 -9.59
N VAL A 301 9.40 -16.48 -8.93
CA VAL A 301 8.21 -17.07 -8.27
C VAL A 301 7.25 -17.64 -9.32
N LEU A 302 6.96 -16.91 -10.39
CA LEU A 302 6.08 -17.39 -11.46
C LEU A 302 6.65 -18.66 -12.11
N GLU A 303 7.95 -18.70 -12.42
CA GLU A 303 8.61 -19.86 -12.98
C GLU A 303 8.62 -21.07 -12.04
N GLN A 304 8.85 -20.85 -10.75
CA GLN A 304 8.83 -21.91 -9.73
C GLN A 304 7.49 -22.65 -9.67
N PHE A 305 6.39 -21.97 -9.95
CA PHE A 305 5.04 -22.52 -9.87
C PHE A 305 4.36 -22.72 -11.23
N ASP A 306 5.14 -22.64 -12.33
CA ASP A 306 4.63 -22.75 -13.73
C ASP A 306 3.44 -21.82 -14.02
N LEU A 307 3.49 -20.61 -13.46
CA LEU A 307 2.47 -19.59 -13.66
C LEU A 307 2.86 -18.64 -14.80
N LYS A 308 1.86 -18.23 -15.58
CA LYS A 308 2.05 -17.31 -16.72
C LYS A 308 1.19 -16.06 -16.54
N VAL A 309 1.77 -14.92 -16.81
CA VAL A 309 1.05 -13.63 -16.87
C VAL A 309 1.09 -13.14 -18.30
N THR A 310 -0.02 -13.35 -19.01
CA THR A 310 -0.16 -12.87 -20.39
C THR A 310 -0.18 -11.34 -20.41
N GLY A 311 0.64 -10.72 -21.27
CA GLY A 311 0.74 -9.26 -21.37
C GLY A 311 1.78 -8.62 -20.43
N TRP A 312 2.49 -9.43 -19.62
CA TRP A 312 3.63 -8.95 -18.84
C TRP A 312 4.92 -9.58 -19.34
N TYR A 313 5.84 -8.75 -19.91
CA TYR A 313 7.10 -9.16 -20.53
C TYR A 313 8.33 -8.62 -19.80
#